data_e9aa8ade8cae2095e3f66c6ae09332f1
#
_entry.id   e9aa8ade8cae2095e3f66c6ae09332f1
#
_cell.length_a   1.000
_cell.length_b   1.000
_cell.length_c   1.000
_cell.angle_alpha   90.00
_cell.angle_beta   90.00
_cell.angle_gamma   90.00
#
_symmetry.space_group_name_H-M   'P 1'
#
loop_
_entity.id
_entity.type
_entity.pdbx_description
1 polymer ?
#
loop_
_entity_poly.entity_id
_entity_poly.type
_entity_poly.pdbx_seq_one_letter_code
_entity_poly.pdbx_strand_id
1 'polypeptide(L)'
;MPVSHGHFRNYYVVPDAEFRSMSGILENPLLHNRKYVFSDRHDAGKQLGVLVKTLPSVHGSVVLAIPAGGVPVGREIAAALGSRLSLAIVRKIQIPGNPEAGFGAVSWDGQVLINEGLRAVLGLSDADIETAIERTKKNVHERIVRFTHGRALPKMSGKSVILADDGLASGFTMMAAVKSVRPLSPSRIIVAVPTASATSAELVSRNVDQVVCLNVRTSRQFAVADAYRQWYDLDDREVVHELTDMEL
;
A
#
# COMPACT_ATOMS: atom_id res chain seq x y z
N MET A 1 -40.14 -2.76 -5.71
CA MET A 1 -39.73 -3.91 -4.87
C MET A 1 -38.32 -3.60 -4.36
N PRO A 2 -38.06 -3.59 -3.05
CA PRO A 2 -36.72 -3.30 -2.54
C PRO A 2 -35.82 -4.49 -2.82
N VAL A 3 -34.69 -4.21 -3.46
CA VAL A 3 -33.61 -5.18 -3.68
C VAL A 3 -33.03 -5.53 -2.31
N SER A 4 -33.07 -6.80 -1.94
CA SER A 4 -32.56 -7.29 -0.67
C SER A 4 -31.04 -7.04 -0.61
N HIS A 5 -30.61 -6.18 0.31
CA HIS A 5 -29.22 -5.95 0.63
C HIS A 5 -28.69 -7.15 1.41
N GLY A 6 -28.24 -8.18 0.69
CA GLY A 6 -27.67 -9.40 1.26
C GLY A 6 -26.27 -9.12 1.84
N HIS A 7 -26.09 -9.41 3.09
CA HIS A 7 -24.93 -9.90 3.86
C HIS A 7 -23.49 -9.36 3.65
N PHE A 8 -23.28 -8.18 3.06
CA PHE A 8 -21.93 -7.56 2.99
C PHE A 8 -21.64 -6.70 4.23
N ARG A 9 -21.70 -7.28 5.44
CA ARG A 9 -21.68 -6.52 6.71
C ARG A 9 -20.36 -5.82 7.07
N ASN A 10 -19.27 -5.99 6.32
CA ASN A 10 -17.97 -5.36 6.64
C ASN A 10 -17.18 -4.87 5.42
N TYR A 11 -17.83 -4.54 4.31
CA TYR A 11 -17.13 -4.00 3.15
C TYR A 11 -17.21 -2.47 3.15
N TYR A 12 -16.05 -1.83 3.12
CA TYR A 12 -15.99 -0.38 2.90
C TYR A 12 -16.04 -0.11 1.39
N VAL A 13 -17.08 0.57 0.97
CA VAL A 13 -17.24 1.11 -0.37
C VAL A 13 -16.59 2.49 -0.39
N VAL A 14 -15.71 2.77 -1.34
CA VAL A 14 -15.22 4.12 -1.60
C VAL A 14 -16.06 4.70 -2.74
N PRO A 15 -16.98 5.64 -2.47
CA PRO A 15 -17.69 6.35 -3.53
C PRO A 15 -16.71 7.22 -4.32
N ASP A 16 -16.86 7.30 -5.63
CA ASP A 16 -16.04 8.16 -6.50
C ASP A 16 -16.10 9.66 -6.15
N ALA A 17 -17.03 10.07 -5.27
CA ALA A 17 -17.40 11.48 -5.05
C ALA A 17 -16.91 12.12 -3.74
N GLU A 18 -16.26 11.40 -2.80
CA GLU A 18 -15.86 11.98 -1.50
C GLU A 18 -14.45 12.59 -1.45
N PHE A 19 -13.86 12.92 -2.58
CA PHE A 19 -12.48 13.41 -2.62
C PHE A 19 -12.40 14.94 -2.61
N ARG A 20 -11.92 15.51 -1.52
CA ARG A 20 -11.58 16.96 -1.43
C ARG A 20 -10.13 17.19 -1.87
N SER A 21 -9.92 18.18 -2.74
CA SER A 21 -8.59 18.63 -3.17
C SER A 21 -7.84 19.28 -2.00
N MET A 22 -6.73 18.68 -1.55
CA MET A 22 -5.75 19.32 -0.66
C MET A 22 -4.34 18.91 -1.10
N SER A 23 -3.42 19.88 -1.13
CA SER A 23 -1.99 19.68 -1.39
C SER A 23 -1.35 18.96 -0.20
N GLY A 24 -1.08 17.67 -0.34
CA GLY A 24 -0.45 16.83 0.70
C GLY A 24 0.58 15.89 0.13
N ILE A 25 1.12 16.18 -1.07
CA ILE A 25 2.13 15.36 -1.73
C ILE A 25 3.47 16.09 -1.70
N LEU A 26 4.48 15.44 -1.09
CA LEU A 26 5.87 15.87 -1.15
C LEU A 26 6.59 15.04 -2.20
N GLU A 27 7.09 15.66 -3.25
CA GLU A 27 7.81 14.98 -4.33
C GLU A 27 9.20 15.58 -4.58
N ASN A 28 10.01 14.84 -5.34
CA ASN A 28 11.26 15.39 -5.89
C ASN A 28 11.00 15.90 -7.32
N PRO A 29 10.96 17.23 -7.55
CA PRO A 29 10.64 17.79 -8.85
C PRO A 29 11.59 17.35 -9.98
N LEU A 30 12.83 16.99 -9.64
CA LEU A 30 13.82 16.54 -10.62
C LEU A 30 13.50 15.15 -11.18
N LEU A 31 12.69 14.37 -10.47
CA LEU A 31 12.28 13.03 -10.88
C LEU A 31 10.89 12.98 -11.51
N HIS A 32 10.13 14.09 -11.46
CA HIS A 32 8.77 14.16 -11.99
C HIS A 32 8.68 13.66 -13.44
N ASN A 33 7.74 12.76 -13.72
CA ASN A 33 7.48 12.18 -15.05
C ASN A 33 8.66 11.39 -15.68
N ARG A 34 9.69 11.03 -14.93
CA ARG A 34 10.82 10.27 -15.48
C ARG A 34 10.64 8.76 -15.36
N LYS A 35 11.30 8.00 -16.23
CA LYS A 35 11.42 6.54 -16.20
C LYS A 35 12.83 6.13 -15.80
N TYR A 36 12.97 4.92 -15.23
CA TYR A 36 14.26 4.28 -14.92
C TYR A 36 15.16 5.14 -14.04
N VAL A 37 14.55 5.84 -13.07
CA VAL A 37 15.23 6.77 -12.17
C VAL A 37 15.92 6.08 -10.99
N PHE A 38 15.47 4.87 -10.62
CA PHE A 38 16.04 4.06 -9.55
C PHE A 38 16.77 2.85 -10.13
N SER A 39 17.88 2.46 -9.50
CA SER A 39 18.56 1.22 -9.86
C SER A 39 17.70 0.01 -9.53
N ASP A 40 17.19 -0.04 -8.31
CA ASP A 40 16.34 -1.09 -7.74
C ASP A 40 15.49 -0.52 -6.59
N ARG A 41 14.79 -1.39 -5.85
CA ARG A 41 13.95 -1.00 -4.71
C ARG A 41 14.74 -0.48 -3.51
N HIS A 42 15.95 -0.99 -3.28
CA HIS A 42 16.84 -0.50 -2.20
C HIS A 42 17.33 0.91 -2.48
N ASP A 43 17.82 1.17 -3.70
CA ASP A 43 18.20 2.52 -4.11
C ASP A 43 17.05 3.52 -3.94
N ALA A 44 15.86 3.14 -4.41
CA ALA A 44 14.65 3.94 -4.26
C ALA A 44 14.29 4.18 -2.78
N GLY A 45 14.38 3.15 -1.95
CA GLY A 45 14.12 3.21 -0.52
C GLY A 45 15.09 4.13 0.22
N LYS A 46 16.39 4.08 -0.11
CA LYS A 46 17.41 4.98 0.46
C LYS A 46 17.11 6.45 0.14
N GLN A 47 16.82 6.76 -1.12
CA GLN A 47 16.47 8.11 -1.53
C GLN A 47 15.18 8.58 -0.84
N LEU A 48 14.19 7.71 -0.72
CA LEU A 48 12.91 8.01 -0.05
C LEU A 48 13.10 8.20 1.45
N GLY A 49 13.94 7.39 2.10
CA GLY A 49 14.29 7.51 3.52
C GLY A 49 14.92 8.87 3.86
N VAL A 50 15.79 9.38 2.97
CA VAL A 50 16.36 10.74 3.12
C VAL A 50 15.26 11.79 3.10
N LEU A 51 14.30 11.70 2.18
CA LEU A 51 13.21 12.67 2.08
C LEU A 51 12.23 12.55 3.27
N VAL A 52 11.85 11.34 3.66
CA VAL A 52 10.97 11.10 4.82
C VAL A 52 11.59 11.65 6.10
N LYS A 53 12.90 11.52 6.29
CA LYS A 53 13.62 12.04 7.46
C LYS A 53 13.51 13.54 7.63
N THR A 54 13.23 14.31 6.56
CA THR A 54 13.03 15.76 6.65
C THR A 54 11.67 16.16 7.24
N LEU A 55 10.73 15.21 7.34
CA LEU A 55 9.41 15.49 7.89
C LEU A 55 9.47 15.66 9.42
N PRO A 56 8.64 16.53 9.99
CA PRO A 56 8.53 16.65 11.44
C PRO A 56 7.89 15.39 12.05
N SER A 57 8.31 15.06 13.29
CA SER A 57 7.70 14.01 14.12
C SER A 57 7.77 12.60 13.53
N VAL A 58 8.81 12.28 12.76
CA VAL A 58 9.04 10.91 12.23
C VAL A 58 9.97 10.06 13.11
N HIS A 59 10.63 10.66 14.10
CA HIS A 59 11.42 9.89 15.07
C HIS A 59 10.51 9.00 15.94
N GLY A 60 10.90 7.73 16.10
CA GLY A 60 10.09 6.75 16.83
C GLY A 60 8.81 6.31 16.12
N SER A 61 8.70 6.62 14.83
CA SER A 61 7.62 6.13 13.96
C SER A 61 7.65 4.61 13.84
N VAL A 62 6.54 4.05 13.39
CA VAL A 62 6.44 2.65 12.96
C VAL A 62 6.41 2.63 11.44
N VAL A 63 7.33 1.90 10.82
CA VAL A 63 7.32 1.67 9.37
C VAL A 63 6.61 0.36 9.08
N LEU A 64 5.57 0.42 8.25
CA LEU A 64 4.80 -0.73 7.80
C LEU A 64 4.98 -0.89 6.30
N ALA A 65 5.68 -1.94 5.88
CA ALA A 65 5.87 -2.25 4.47
C ALA A 65 4.75 -3.16 3.94
N ILE A 66 4.25 -2.88 2.75
CA ILE A 66 3.29 -3.75 2.05
C ILE A 66 4.07 -4.80 1.24
N PRO A 67 3.99 -6.09 1.59
CA PRO A 67 4.70 -7.13 0.86
C PRO A 67 4.07 -7.42 -0.53
N ALA A 68 4.85 -7.80 -1.52
CA ALA A 68 6.30 -8.10 -1.45
C ALA A 68 7.17 -6.86 -1.72
N GLY A 69 6.91 -6.10 -2.78
CA GLY A 69 7.76 -5.03 -3.30
C GLY A 69 8.04 -3.89 -2.32
N GLY A 70 7.13 -3.60 -1.40
CA GLY A 70 7.32 -2.57 -0.39
C GLY A 70 8.34 -2.92 0.69
N VAL A 71 8.73 -4.21 0.84
CA VAL A 71 9.62 -4.63 1.93
C VAL A 71 11.04 -4.06 1.79
N PRO A 72 11.74 -4.16 0.64
CA PRO A 72 13.04 -3.52 0.47
C PRO A 72 12.98 -1.99 0.66
N VAL A 73 11.93 -1.35 0.16
CA VAL A 73 11.73 0.11 0.33
C VAL A 73 11.52 0.47 1.80
N GLY A 74 10.63 -0.24 2.49
CA GLY A 74 10.34 -0.01 3.92
C GLY A 74 11.55 -0.27 4.81
N ARG A 75 12.38 -1.26 4.48
CA ARG A 75 13.64 -1.56 5.15
C ARG A 75 14.59 -0.37 5.15
N GLU A 76 14.81 0.23 3.99
CA GLU A 76 15.70 1.39 3.85
C GLU A 76 15.15 2.63 4.57
N ILE A 77 13.81 2.84 4.53
CA ILE A 77 13.16 3.92 5.29
C ILE A 77 13.34 3.69 6.80
N ALA A 78 13.10 2.47 7.28
CA ALA A 78 13.25 2.12 8.69
C ALA A 78 14.69 2.33 9.16
N ALA A 79 15.68 1.90 8.38
CA ALA A 79 17.09 2.11 8.65
C ALA A 79 17.45 3.61 8.71
N ALA A 80 16.98 4.43 7.76
CA ALA A 80 17.23 5.87 7.74
C ALA A 80 16.67 6.61 8.96
N LEU A 81 15.57 6.10 9.55
CA LEU A 81 14.88 6.69 10.70
C LEU A 81 15.29 6.08 12.05
N GLY A 82 16.06 4.99 12.07
CA GLY A 82 16.27 4.19 13.27
C GLY A 82 14.97 3.65 13.86
N SER A 83 14.02 3.30 13.00
CA SER A 83 12.66 2.85 13.35
C SER A 83 12.50 1.34 13.16
N ARG A 84 11.52 0.75 13.87
CA ARG A 84 11.15 -0.65 13.62
C ARG A 84 10.41 -0.79 12.29
N LEU A 85 10.78 -1.81 11.53
CA LEU A 85 10.00 -2.28 10.38
C LEU A 85 8.98 -3.32 10.85
N SER A 86 7.77 -3.26 10.31
CA SER A 86 6.77 -4.32 10.40
C SER A 86 6.02 -4.41 9.07
N LEU A 87 5.07 -5.32 8.95
CA LEU A 87 4.39 -5.59 7.69
C LEU A 87 2.91 -5.21 7.74
N ALA A 88 2.47 -4.49 6.72
CA ALA A 88 1.06 -4.31 6.41
C ALA A 88 0.66 -5.34 5.36
N ILE A 89 0.25 -6.54 5.78
CA ILE A 89 -0.14 -7.59 4.83
C ILE A 89 -1.46 -7.22 4.17
N VAL A 90 -1.40 -6.82 2.92
CA VAL A 90 -2.56 -6.48 2.09
C VAL A 90 -2.45 -7.23 0.76
N ARG A 91 -3.56 -7.73 0.26
CA ARG A 91 -3.62 -8.43 -1.02
C ARG A 91 -4.73 -7.89 -1.89
N LYS A 92 -4.40 -7.70 -3.16
CA LYS A 92 -5.34 -7.34 -4.23
C LYS A 92 -6.35 -8.47 -4.41
N ILE A 93 -7.65 -8.13 -4.48
CA ILE A 93 -8.71 -9.05 -4.91
C ILE A 93 -8.66 -9.09 -6.43
N GLN A 94 -8.19 -10.21 -6.96
CA GLN A 94 -7.99 -10.40 -8.40
C GLN A 94 -9.31 -10.53 -9.15
N ILE A 95 -9.35 -10.01 -10.36
CA ILE A 95 -10.48 -10.23 -11.27
C ILE A 95 -10.47 -11.69 -11.72
N PRO A 96 -11.59 -12.42 -11.67
CA PRO A 96 -11.66 -13.77 -12.20
C PRO A 96 -11.14 -13.85 -13.64
N GLY A 97 -10.19 -14.73 -13.90
CA GLY A 97 -9.55 -14.88 -15.21
C GLY A 97 -8.45 -13.85 -15.55
N ASN A 98 -8.20 -12.85 -14.68
CA ASN A 98 -7.13 -11.86 -14.88
C ASN A 98 -6.36 -11.61 -13.57
N PRO A 99 -5.28 -12.33 -13.28
CA PRO A 99 -4.52 -12.20 -12.05
C PRO A 99 -3.75 -10.88 -11.93
N GLU A 100 -3.49 -10.19 -13.03
CA GLU A 100 -2.77 -8.90 -13.03
C GLU A 100 -3.64 -7.74 -12.57
N ALA A 101 -4.95 -7.80 -12.85
CA ALA A 101 -5.89 -6.77 -12.45
C ALA A 101 -6.64 -7.14 -11.16
N GLY A 102 -7.08 -6.14 -10.41
CA GLY A 102 -7.84 -6.31 -9.19
C GLY A 102 -8.94 -5.28 -9.05
N PHE A 103 -10.05 -5.69 -8.45
CA PHE A 103 -11.20 -4.83 -8.19
C PHE A 103 -11.35 -4.46 -6.71
N GLY A 104 -10.37 -4.80 -5.88
CA GLY A 104 -10.38 -4.49 -4.45
C GLY A 104 -9.12 -4.96 -3.76
N ALA A 105 -9.13 -4.89 -2.42
CA ALA A 105 -8.05 -5.37 -1.57
C ALA A 105 -8.58 -5.91 -0.23
N VAL A 106 -7.86 -6.87 0.35
CA VAL A 106 -8.08 -7.40 1.71
C VAL A 106 -6.84 -7.12 2.53
N SER A 107 -7.02 -6.59 3.74
CA SER A 107 -5.95 -6.30 4.68
C SER A 107 -5.84 -7.34 5.80
N TRP A 108 -4.78 -7.23 6.59
CA TRP A 108 -4.42 -8.17 7.67
C TRP A 108 -5.47 -8.33 8.78
N ASP A 109 -6.32 -7.33 8.98
CA ASP A 109 -7.42 -7.34 9.96
C ASP A 109 -8.74 -7.86 9.37
N GLY A 110 -8.70 -8.35 8.12
CA GLY A 110 -9.85 -8.87 7.40
C GLY A 110 -10.74 -7.82 6.75
N GLN A 111 -10.39 -6.53 6.84
CA GLN A 111 -11.13 -5.48 6.13
C GLN A 111 -11.02 -5.67 4.61
N VAL A 112 -12.13 -5.45 3.94
CA VAL A 112 -12.26 -5.54 2.48
C VAL A 112 -12.58 -4.18 1.92
N LEU A 113 -11.81 -3.75 0.93
CA LEU A 113 -12.05 -2.54 0.16
C LEU A 113 -12.35 -2.93 -1.30
N ILE A 114 -13.49 -2.50 -1.82
CA ILE A 114 -13.92 -2.79 -3.20
C ILE A 114 -13.97 -1.49 -4.01
N ASN A 115 -13.50 -1.55 -5.24
CA ASN A 115 -13.73 -0.52 -6.25
C ASN A 115 -15.09 -0.76 -6.91
N GLU A 116 -16.13 -0.08 -6.40
CA GLU A 116 -17.50 -0.27 -6.88
C GLU A 116 -17.68 0.18 -8.34
N GLY A 117 -16.97 1.22 -8.76
CA GLY A 117 -17.01 1.64 -10.17
C GLY A 117 -16.50 0.53 -11.10
N LEU A 118 -15.37 -0.08 -10.74
CA LEU A 118 -14.81 -1.19 -11.52
C LEU A 118 -15.68 -2.45 -11.43
N ARG A 119 -16.20 -2.76 -10.22
CA ARG A 119 -17.15 -3.87 -10.02
C ARG A 119 -18.34 -3.77 -10.97
N ALA A 120 -18.96 -2.59 -11.06
CA ALA A 120 -20.11 -2.35 -11.91
C ALA A 120 -19.78 -2.57 -13.40
N VAL A 121 -18.59 -2.14 -13.84
CA VAL A 121 -18.13 -2.33 -15.23
C VAL A 121 -17.83 -3.79 -15.56
N LEU A 122 -17.31 -4.54 -14.59
CA LEU A 122 -16.93 -5.95 -14.78
C LEU A 122 -18.12 -6.91 -14.85
N GLY A 123 -19.30 -6.51 -14.35
CA GLY A 123 -20.49 -7.35 -14.35
C GLY A 123 -20.34 -8.64 -13.51
N LEU A 124 -19.48 -8.61 -12.49
CA LEU A 124 -19.26 -9.77 -11.61
C LEU A 124 -20.50 -10.06 -10.77
N SER A 125 -20.86 -11.34 -10.66
CA SER A 125 -21.92 -11.76 -9.74
C SER A 125 -21.46 -11.63 -8.28
N ASP A 126 -22.43 -11.51 -7.36
CA ASP A 126 -22.12 -11.48 -5.94
C ASP A 126 -21.38 -12.76 -5.47
N ALA A 127 -21.68 -13.90 -6.05
CA ALA A 127 -21.02 -15.18 -5.77
C ALA A 127 -19.54 -15.17 -6.23
N ASP A 128 -19.24 -14.60 -7.40
CA ASP A 128 -17.86 -14.45 -7.89
C ASP A 128 -17.04 -13.55 -6.97
N ILE A 129 -17.66 -12.43 -6.54
CA ILE A 129 -17.03 -11.46 -5.63
C ILE A 129 -16.73 -12.12 -4.29
N GLU A 130 -17.69 -12.80 -3.69
CA GLU A 130 -17.54 -13.47 -2.40
C GLU A 130 -16.44 -14.56 -2.48
N THR A 131 -16.43 -15.37 -3.53
CA THR A 131 -15.40 -16.38 -3.79
C THR A 131 -14.02 -15.74 -3.89
N ALA A 132 -13.88 -14.64 -4.61
CA ALA A 132 -12.61 -13.93 -4.76
C ALA A 132 -12.13 -13.31 -3.45
N ILE A 133 -13.05 -12.78 -2.63
CA ILE A 133 -12.75 -12.24 -1.31
C ILE A 133 -12.24 -13.34 -0.37
N GLU A 134 -12.96 -14.46 -0.25
CA GLU A 134 -12.59 -15.54 0.65
C GLU A 134 -11.23 -16.16 0.26
N ARG A 135 -10.98 -16.35 -1.04
CA ARG A 135 -9.67 -16.76 -1.54
C ARG A 135 -8.57 -15.78 -1.13
N THR A 136 -8.86 -14.47 -1.22
CA THR A 136 -7.89 -13.44 -0.87
C THR A 136 -7.65 -13.39 0.62
N LYS A 137 -8.70 -13.50 1.46
CA LYS A 137 -8.57 -13.60 2.92
C LYS A 137 -7.67 -14.77 3.35
N LYS A 138 -7.88 -15.95 2.75
CA LYS A 138 -7.03 -17.11 2.99
C LYS A 138 -5.56 -16.82 2.67
N ASN A 139 -5.29 -16.21 1.52
CA ASN A 139 -3.93 -15.84 1.12
C ASN A 139 -3.31 -14.79 2.07
N VAL A 140 -4.08 -13.81 2.54
CA VAL A 140 -3.63 -12.85 3.56
C VAL A 140 -3.25 -13.58 4.84
N HIS A 141 -4.09 -14.50 5.33
CA HIS A 141 -3.81 -15.27 6.53
C HIS A 141 -2.53 -16.12 6.41
N GLU A 142 -2.37 -16.84 5.31
CA GLU A 142 -1.17 -17.65 5.03
C GLU A 142 0.11 -16.78 5.05
N ARG A 143 0.05 -15.58 4.47
CA ARG A 143 1.19 -14.64 4.47
C ARG A 143 1.45 -14.05 5.85
N ILE A 144 0.42 -13.75 6.65
CA ILE A 144 0.61 -13.32 8.04
C ILE A 144 1.42 -14.38 8.80
N VAL A 145 0.99 -15.64 8.76
CA VAL A 145 1.70 -16.73 9.45
C VAL A 145 3.15 -16.85 8.95
N ARG A 146 3.35 -16.83 7.65
CA ARG A 146 4.66 -17.00 7.00
C ARG A 146 5.65 -15.87 7.33
N PHE A 147 5.21 -14.62 7.24
CA PHE A 147 6.11 -13.48 7.33
C PHE A 147 6.28 -12.94 8.75
N THR A 148 5.25 -13.04 9.58
CA THR A 148 5.32 -12.50 10.94
C THR A 148 5.69 -13.53 11.99
N HIS A 149 5.66 -14.83 11.65
CA HIS A 149 5.86 -15.92 12.61
C HIS A 149 5.00 -15.77 13.87
N GLY A 150 3.77 -15.23 13.72
CA GLY A 150 2.84 -15.00 14.82
C GLY A 150 3.13 -13.76 15.68
N ARG A 151 4.11 -12.94 15.29
CA ARG A 151 4.38 -11.67 15.99
C ARG A 151 3.23 -10.69 15.77
N ALA A 152 2.81 -10.04 16.85
CA ALA A 152 1.81 -9.00 16.80
C ALA A 152 2.37 -7.72 16.17
N LEU A 153 1.49 -6.94 15.53
CA LEU A 153 1.85 -5.61 15.06
C LEU A 153 2.32 -4.72 16.22
N PRO A 154 3.30 -3.84 16.00
CA PRO A 154 3.76 -2.90 17.01
C PRO A 154 2.64 -1.95 17.43
N LYS A 155 2.70 -1.45 18.67
CA LYS A 155 1.76 -0.43 19.15
C LYS A 155 1.92 0.85 18.33
N MET A 156 0.82 1.31 17.71
CA MET A 156 0.78 2.47 16.82
C MET A 156 0.13 3.70 17.46
N SER A 157 -0.65 3.50 18.53
CA SER A 157 -1.36 4.60 19.19
C SER A 157 -0.41 5.73 19.59
N GLY A 158 -0.73 6.95 19.15
CA GLY A 158 0.04 8.16 19.39
C GLY A 158 1.35 8.28 18.62
N LYS A 159 1.71 7.30 17.76
CA LYS A 159 2.92 7.33 16.95
C LYS A 159 2.60 7.73 15.51
N SER A 160 3.59 8.29 14.81
CA SER A 160 3.52 8.38 13.36
C SER A 160 3.69 6.98 12.75
N VAL A 161 2.82 6.64 11.80
CA VAL A 161 2.89 5.39 11.02
C VAL A 161 3.24 5.74 9.59
N ILE A 162 4.27 5.08 9.06
CA ILE A 162 4.73 5.24 7.69
C ILE A 162 4.38 3.97 6.94
N LEU A 163 3.45 4.05 6.00
CA LEU A 163 3.10 2.97 5.09
C LEU A 163 3.99 3.05 3.85
N ALA A 164 4.75 2.00 3.57
CA ALA A 164 5.71 1.94 2.47
C ALA A 164 5.31 0.87 1.44
N ASP A 165 5.45 1.20 0.16
CA ASP A 165 5.31 0.28 -0.97
C ASP A 165 6.31 0.65 -2.06
N ASP A 166 6.52 -0.19 -3.09
CA ASP A 166 7.40 0.09 -4.23
C ASP A 166 6.77 1.01 -5.28
N GLY A 167 5.47 1.27 -5.18
CA GLY A 167 4.76 2.26 -6.00
C GLY A 167 3.25 2.19 -5.88
N LEU A 168 2.59 3.24 -6.35
CA LEU A 168 1.13 3.34 -6.36
C LEU A 168 0.60 3.29 -7.80
N ALA A 169 0.11 2.13 -8.23
CA ALA A 169 -0.59 1.99 -9.52
C ALA A 169 -2.05 2.48 -9.41
N SER A 170 -2.90 1.73 -8.74
CA SER A 170 -4.31 2.11 -8.49
C SER A 170 -4.55 2.75 -7.13
N GLY A 171 -3.63 2.57 -6.18
CA GLY A 171 -3.74 3.04 -4.81
C GLY A 171 -4.65 2.19 -3.89
N PHE A 172 -5.43 1.24 -4.41
CA PHE A 172 -6.41 0.48 -3.60
C PHE A 172 -5.76 -0.36 -2.50
N THR A 173 -4.62 -1.00 -2.78
CA THR A 173 -3.86 -1.76 -1.76
C THR A 173 -3.42 -0.84 -0.62
N MET A 174 -2.88 0.32 -0.95
CA MET A 174 -2.48 1.33 0.04
C MET A 174 -3.68 1.85 0.82
N MET A 175 -4.81 2.13 0.17
CA MET A 175 -6.03 2.58 0.83
C MET A 175 -6.58 1.55 1.81
N ALA A 176 -6.50 0.26 1.50
CA ALA A 176 -6.86 -0.80 2.44
C ALA A 176 -5.94 -0.80 3.67
N ALA A 177 -4.62 -0.63 3.49
CA ALA A 177 -3.68 -0.48 4.59
C ALA A 177 -3.99 0.75 5.46
N VAL A 178 -4.26 1.91 4.86
CA VAL A 178 -4.63 3.15 5.56
C VAL A 178 -5.88 2.92 6.43
N LYS A 179 -6.91 2.28 5.89
CA LYS A 179 -8.16 1.99 6.62
C LYS A 179 -7.93 1.08 7.82
N SER A 180 -7.05 0.09 7.71
CA SER A 180 -6.73 -0.83 8.81
C SER A 180 -5.79 -0.22 9.85
N VAL A 181 -4.97 0.78 9.49
CA VAL A 181 -4.13 1.51 10.45
C VAL A 181 -4.94 2.54 11.23
N ARG A 182 -5.91 3.21 10.62
CA ARG A 182 -6.64 4.33 11.24
C ARG A 182 -7.30 3.99 12.59
N PRO A 183 -7.98 2.83 12.76
CA PRO A 183 -8.56 2.45 14.06
C PRO A 183 -7.54 2.22 15.18
N LEU A 184 -6.25 2.05 14.84
CA LEU A 184 -5.16 1.88 15.81
C LEU A 184 -4.67 3.20 16.43
N SER A 185 -5.38 4.31 16.11
CA SER A 185 -5.18 5.66 16.67
C SER A 185 -3.74 6.19 16.53
N PRO A 186 -3.12 6.12 15.32
CA PRO A 186 -1.83 6.76 15.10
C PRO A 186 -1.97 8.29 15.24
N SER A 187 -0.89 8.97 15.59
CA SER A 187 -0.88 10.45 15.60
C SER A 187 -0.84 11.02 14.18
N ARG A 188 -0.23 10.29 13.24
CA ARG A 188 -0.15 10.63 11.81
C ARG A 188 -0.04 9.36 10.98
N ILE A 189 -0.62 9.39 9.77
CA ILE A 189 -0.43 8.38 8.74
C ILE A 189 0.30 9.04 7.57
N ILE A 190 1.48 8.54 7.27
CA ILE A 190 2.33 8.97 6.16
C ILE A 190 2.41 7.82 5.17
N VAL A 191 2.20 8.10 3.89
CA VAL A 191 2.46 7.13 2.81
C VAL A 191 3.76 7.52 2.12
N ALA A 192 4.68 6.59 2.01
CA ALA A 192 5.99 6.79 1.39
C ALA A 192 6.21 5.77 0.28
N VAL A 193 6.31 6.24 -0.97
CA VAL A 193 6.49 5.42 -2.17
C VAL A 193 7.46 6.07 -3.15
N PRO A 194 8.31 5.28 -3.84
CA PRO A 194 9.23 5.83 -4.84
C PRO A 194 8.53 6.43 -6.05
N THR A 195 7.45 5.81 -6.51
CA THR A 195 6.72 6.26 -7.71
C THR A 195 5.21 6.08 -7.56
N ALA A 196 4.45 6.97 -8.19
CA ALA A 196 2.98 6.88 -8.21
C ALA A 196 2.41 7.48 -9.49
N SER A 197 1.25 6.97 -9.95
CA SER A 197 0.44 7.74 -10.89
C SER A 197 -0.11 8.98 -10.16
N ALA A 198 -0.24 10.10 -10.85
CA ALA A 198 -0.79 11.32 -10.27
C ALA A 198 -2.17 11.09 -9.63
N THR A 199 -3.03 10.33 -10.34
CA THR A 199 -4.37 9.98 -9.85
C THR A 199 -4.32 9.18 -8.55
N SER A 200 -3.42 8.20 -8.44
CA SER A 200 -3.30 7.38 -7.22
C SER A 200 -2.67 8.17 -6.07
N ALA A 201 -1.66 9.01 -6.35
CA ALA A 201 -1.07 9.88 -5.35
C ALA A 201 -2.12 10.85 -4.78
N GLU A 202 -2.95 11.43 -5.64
CA GLU A 202 -4.04 12.32 -5.24
C GLU A 202 -5.12 11.56 -4.45
N LEU A 203 -5.54 10.36 -4.89
CA LEU A 203 -6.47 9.52 -4.16
C LEU A 203 -6.00 9.26 -2.73
N VAL A 204 -4.74 8.87 -2.57
CA VAL A 204 -4.16 8.55 -1.26
C VAL A 204 -3.98 9.80 -0.42
N SER A 205 -3.51 10.92 -0.98
CA SER A 205 -3.24 12.16 -0.23
C SER A 205 -4.47 12.74 0.45
N ARG A 206 -5.65 12.52 -0.09
CA ARG A 206 -6.93 12.94 0.52
C ARG A 206 -7.30 12.13 1.76
N ASN A 207 -6.62 11.02 2.00
CA ASN A 207 -6.96 10.06 3.05
C ASN A 207 -5.85 9.86 4.09
N VAL A 208 -4.74 10.60 4.00
CA VAL A 208 -3.61 10.53 4.92
C VAL A 208 -3.09 11.93 5.25
N ASP A 209 -2.22 12.03 6.25
CA ASP A 209 -1.67 13.33 6.64
C ASP A 209 -0.59 13.81 5.69
N GLN A 210 0.12 12.88 5.02
CA GLN A 210 1.18 13.19 4.07
C GLN A 210 1.41 12.04 3.10
N VAL A 211 1.60 12.34 1.82
CA VAL A 211 2.21 11.45 0.83
C VAL A 211 3.61 11.94 0.52
N VAL A 212 4.59 11.06 0.59
CA VAL A 212 5.95 11.28 0.12
C VAL A 212 6.15 10.38 -1.10
N CYS A 213 6.31 10.99 -2.26
CA CYS A 213 6.49 10.26 -3.52
C CYS A 213 7.62 10.91 -4.32
N LEU A 214 8.72 10.19 -4.55
CA LEU A 214 9.87 10.76 -5.28
C LEU A 214 9.56 11.07 -6.74
N ASN A 215 8.72 10.28 -7.38
CA ASN A 215 8.43 10.35 -8.81
C ASN A 215 6.93 10.23 -9.06
N VAL A 216 6.22 11.36 -9.14
CA VAL A 216 4.83 11.41 -9.58
C VAL A 216 4.79 11.41 -11.11
N ARG A 217 3.93 10.57 -11.69
CA ARG A 217 3.79 10.43 -13.14
C ARG A 217 2.38 10.72 -13.61
N THR A 218 2.26 11.62 -14.58
CA THR A 218 0.98 12.07 -15.17
C THR A 218 0.62 11.32 -16.46
N SER A 219 1.49 10.40 -16.93
CA SER A 219 1.25 9.63 -18.14
C SER A 219 0.02 8.72 -18.00
N ARG A 220 -0.79 8.61 -19.09
CA ARG A 220 -1.96 7.70 -19.12
C ARG A 220 -1.58 6.23 -18.90
N GLN A 221 -0.42 5.81 -19.40
CA GLN A 221 0.14 4.49 -19.15
C GLN A 221 1.13 4.59 -18.02
N PHE A 222 0.87 3.91 -16.94
CA PHE A 222 1.70 3.86 -15.75
C PHE A 222 1.91 2.41 -15.32
N ALA A 223 3.18 2.05 -15.16
CA ALA A 223 3.59 0.84 -14.48
C ALA A 223 4.64 1.22 -13.42
N VAL A 224 4.55 0.61 -12.24
CA VAL A 224 5.53 0.81 -11.16
C VAL A 224 6.92 0.41 -11.64
N ALA A 225 7.02 -0.69 -12.37
CA ALA A 225 8.26 -1.21 -12.96
C ALA A 225 9.03 -0.16 -13.80
N ASP A 226 8.32 0.75 -14.47
CA ASP A 226 8.95 1.79 -15.30
C ASP A 226 9.84 2.78 -14.53
N ALA A 227 9.75 2.83 -13.20
CA ALA A 227 10.62 3.68 -12.38
C ALA A 227 11.99 3.06 -12.13
N TYR A 228 12.12 1.74 -12.31
CA TYR A 228 13.29 0.95 -11.93
C TYR A 228 14.06 0.44 -13.16
N ARG A 229 15.40 0.41 -13.05
CA ARG A 229 16.27 -0.19 -14.06
C ARG A 229 16.33 -1.71 -13.93
N GLN A 230 16.32 -2.20 -12.67
CA GLN A 230 16.25 -3.62 -12.35
C GLN A 230 14.90 -3.87 -11.66
N TRP A 231 14.06 -4.61 -12.35
CA TRP A 231 12.73 -4.97 -11.87
C TRP A 231 12.48 -6.46 -12.06
N TYR A 232 12.02 -7.09 -10.99
CA TYR A 232 11.50 -8.45 -10.98
C TYR A 232 10.47 -8.58 -9.83
N ASP A 233 9.62 -9.58 -9.92
CA ASP A 233 8.65 -9.85 -8.87
C ASP A 233 9.34 -10.60 -7.72
N LEU A 234 9.27 -10.03 -6.52
CA LEU A 234 9.81 -10.65 -5.32
C LEU A 234 8.92 -11.82 -4.89
N ASP A 235 9.55 -12.98 -4.68
CA ASP A 235 8.88 -14.13 -4.12
C ASP A 235 8.81 -14.07 -2.56
N ASP A 236 8.06 -15.02 -1.97
CA ASP A 236 7.89 -15.06 -0.52
C ASP A 236 9.19 -15.40 0.24
N ARG A 237 10.17 -16.09 -0.41
CA ARG A 237 11.46 -16.43 0.20
C ARG A 237 12.36 -15.21 0.27
N GLU A 238 12.34 -14.40 -0.79
CA GLU A 238 13.06 -13.13 -0.83
C GLU A 238 12.52 -12.16 0.22
N VAL A 239 11.19 -12.10 0.41
CA VAL A 239 10.59 -11.32 1.50
C VAL A 239 11.08 -11.79 2.86
N VAL A 240 11.11 -13.09 3.12
CA VAL A 240 11.64 -13.65 4.38
C VAL A 240 13.11 -13.30 4.55
N HIS A 241 13.92 -13.39 3.50
CA HIS A 241 15.34 -13.01 3.55
C HIS A 241 15.51 -11.53 3.90
N GLU A 242 14.74 -10.65 3.29
CA GLU A 242 14.76 -9.20 3.59
C GLU A 242 14.44 -8.88 5.07
N LEU A 243 13.68 -9.76 5.74
CA LEU A 243 13.29 -9.59 7.13
C LEU A 243 14.25 -10.23 8.14
N THR A 244 15.15 -11.14 7.70
CA THR A 244 15.97 -11.98 8.61
C THR A 244 16.98 -11.14 9.40
N ASP A 245 17.52 -10.06 8.82
CA ASP A 245 18.54 -9.21 9.41
C ASP A 245 17.96 -8.00 10.17
N MET A 246 16.65 -7.96 10.37
CA MET A 246 15.97 -6.86 11.04
C MET A 246 15.35 -7.29 12.36
N GLU A 247 15.53 -6.50 13.40
CA GLU A 247 14.70 -6.58 14.60
C GLU A 247 13.27 -6.13 14.26
N LEU A 248 12.37 -7.11 14.02
CA LEU A 248 10.95 -6.87 13.79
C LEU A 248 10.21 -6.54 15.09
#